data_f43df2f69831d2dcf3f463ef15db4b05
#
_entry.id   f43df2f69831d2dcf3f463ef15db4b05
#
_cell.length_a   1.000
_cell.length_b   1.000
_cell.length_c   1.000
_cell.angle_alpha   90.00
_cell.angle_beta   90.00
_cell.angle_gamma   90.00
#
_symmetry.space_group_name_H-M   'P 1'
#
loop_
_entity.id
_entity.type
_entity.pdbx_description
1 polymer ?
#
loop_
_entity_poly.entity_id
_entity_poly.type
_entity_poly.pdbx_seq_one_letter_code
_entity_poly.pdbx_strand_id
1 'polypeptide(L)'
;MYYHTLNEELRRRFGCKVYKLALDGGFTCPNRDGTIGARGCIFCAGDGSGAFAADRALDIPQQIEAAKVRVAGKNGGGKYIAYFQNFTNTYGSLARMEQLFTQALAPEDVVALSVATRPDCLPDAVIALLQRLNTEKPVWVELGLQTIHPQSAAYIRRGYDLPVFDGAVRRLRAAGLEVIVHQILGLPGETDAQMVQTARYIGQSGAQGIKLHLLHVLRGTDLAADYAAGKFEVLTPEHYIDLLEEKQILFMEYANSAGEWIRHIHALQKMILKLNSWSVFRAGSSLP
;
A
#
# COMPACT_ATOMS: atom_id res chain seq x y z
N MET A 1 -18.37 -10.45 -13.29
CA MET A 1 -17.13 -9.99 -12.61
C MET A 1 -17.43 -10.01 -11.12
N TYR A 2 -16.69 -10.75 -10.34
CA TYR A 2 -17.07 -11.10 -8.96
C TYR A 2 -16.45 -10.19 -7.88
N TYR A 3 -15.84 -9.06 -8.25
CA TYR A 3 -15.22 -8.14 -7.31
C TYR A 3 -15.36 -6.68 -7.78
N HIS A 4 -15.37 -5.76 -6.82
CA HIS A 4 -15.45 -4.33 -7.06
C HIS A 4 -14.02 -3.75 -7.09
N THR A 5 -13.62 -3.20 -8.23
CA THR A 5 -12.27 -2.64 -8.40
C THR A 5 -12.20 -1.21 -7.88
N LEU A 6 -10.97 -0.78 -7.51
CA LEU A 6 -10.74 0.64 -7.19
C LEU A 6 -11.22 1.56 -8.33
N ASN A 7 -10.94 1.19 -9.58
CA ASN A 7 -11.31 2.02 -10.73
C ASN A 7 -12.84 2.17 -10.87
N GLU A 8 -13.61 1.10 -10.60
CA GLU A 8 -15.08 1.16 -10.58
C GLU A 8 -15.56 2.06 -9.44
N GLU A 9 -15.01 1.90 -8.24
CA GLU A 9 -15.35 2.73 -7.10
C GLU A 9 -15.02 4.20 -7.34
N LEU A 10 -13.84 4.50 -7.90
CA LEU A 10 -13.46 5.87 -8.22
C LEU A 10 -14.39 6.51 -9.27
N ARG A 11 -14.78 5.75 -10.29
CA ARG A 11 -15.75 6.22 -11.27
C ARG A 11 -17.13 6.45 -10.64
N ARG A 12 -17.56 5.56 -9.75
CA ARG A 12 -18.84 5.72 -9.03
C ARG A 12 -18.83 6.98 -8.16
N ARG A 13 -17.74 7.25 -7.43
CA ARG A 13 -17.63 8.39 -6.50
C ARG A 13 -17.41 9.73 -7.22
N PHE A 14 -16.55 9.75 -8.21
CA PHE A 14 -16.07 10.99 -8.81
C PHE A 14 -16.55 11.23 -10.25
N GLY A 15 -17.31 10.29 -10.83
CA GLY A 15 -17.88 10.40 -12.18
C GLY A 15 -16.87 10.25 -13.31
N CYS A 16 -15.58 10.09 -13.02
CA CYS A 16 -14.51 10.00 -13.99
C CYS A 16 -13.38 9.06 -13.55
N LYS A 17 -12.40 8.85 -14.43
CA LYS A 17 -11.18 8.13 -14.11
C LYS A 17 -10.32 8.97 -13.16
N VAL A 18 -9.79 8.35 -12.12
CA VAL A 18 -8.94 9.00 -11.12
C VAL A 18 -7.62 8.25 -11.03
N TYR A 19 -6.50 8.97 -10.97
CA TYR A 19 -5.16 8.38 -10.83
C TYR A 19 -4.51 8.79 -9.51
N LYS A 20 -3.76 7.86 -8.89
CA LYS A 20 -2.90 8.18 -7.77
C LYS A 20 -1.62 8.85 -8.26
N LEU A 21 -1.29 10.00 -7.67
CA LEU A 21 -0.02 10.69 -7.79
C LEU A 21 0.84 10.31 -6.61
N ALA A 22 1.88 9.52 -6.83
CA ALA A 22 2.77 9.07 -5.76
C ALA A 22 3.72 10.22 -5.36
N LEU A 23 3.58 10.68 -4.12
CA LEU A 23 4.31 11.78 -3.51
C LEU A 23 5.26 11.27 -2.42
N ASP A 24 6.34 12.00 -2.19
CA ASP A 24 7.30 11.76 -1.11
C ASP A 24 7.27 12.94 -0.11
N GLY A 25 6.76 12.70 1.10
CA GLY A 25 6.73 13.70 2.18
C GLY A 25 8.06 13.87 2.92
N GLY A 26 9.10 13.13 2.53
CA GLY A 26 10.40 13.14 3.23
C GLY A 26 10.33 12.55 4.64
N PHE A 27 9.33 11.74 4.95
CA PHE A 27 9.23 11.03 6.23
C PHE A 27 10.22 9.86 6.29
N THR A 28 10.42 9.32 7.48
CA THR A 28 11.19 8.10 7.73
C THR A 28 10.29 6.98 8.28
N CYS A 29 10.90 5.97 8.89
CA CYS A 29 10.19 4.84 9.47
C CYS A 29 10.89 4.46 10.79
N PRO A 30 10.15 4.14 11.87
CA PRO A 30 10.74 3.72 13.13
C PRO A 30 11.56 2.41 13.01
N ASN A 31 11.33 1.64 11.95
CA ASN A 31 12.14 0.46 11.60
C ASN A 31 13.50 0.82 10.95
N ARG A 32 13.79 2.12 10.73
CA ARG A 32 15.00 2.58 10.03
C ARG A 32 15.83 3.59 10.82
N ASP A 33 15.20 4.36 11.69
CA ASP A 33 15.89 5.42 12.45
C ASP A 33 16.45 4.97 13.80
N GLY A 34 16.34 3.68 14.10
CA GLY A 34 16.81 3.09 15.35
C GLY A 34 15.76 3.00 16.45
N THR A 35 14.57 3.56 16.28
CA THR A 35 13.50 3.52 17.31
C THR A 35 13.02 2.09 17.56
N ILE A 36 12.75 1.32 16.49
CA ILE A 36 12.40 -0.12 16.55
C ILE A 36 13.51 -0.94 15.92
N GLY A 37 14.08 -0.47 14.81
CA GLY A 37 15.14 -1.12 14.06
C GLY A 37 15.84 -0.17 13.11
N ALA A 38 17.07 -0.53 12.68
CA ALA A 38 17.89 0.31 11.80
C ALA A 38 17.89 -0.14 10.33
N ARG A 39 17.40 -1.35 10.04
CA ARG A 39 17.51 -1.97 8.69
C ARG A 39 16.22 -1.94 7.89
N GLY A 40 15.11 -1.55 8.49
CA GLY A 40 13.78 -1.60 7.86
C GLY A 40 13.20 -3.01 7.74
N CYS A 41 12.02 -3.12 7.14
CA CYS A 41 11.47 -4.43 6.76
C CYS A 41 12.39 -5.10 5.74
N ILE A 42 12.47 -6.44 5.79
CA ILE A 42 13.43 -7.23 5.01
C ILE A 42 13.32 -7.02 3.48
N PHE A 43 12.12 -6.68 3.00
CA PHE A 43 11.80 -6.46 1.59
C PHE A 43 11.88 -4.98 1.16
N CYS A 44 12.08 -4.05 2.10
CA CYS A 44 11.97 -2.62 1.82
C CYS A 44 13.33 -2.06 1.35
N ALA A 45 13.37 -1.48 0.15
CA ALA A 45 14.56 -0.85 -0.39
C ALA A 45 15.02 0.37 0.43
N GLY A 46 16.26 0.82 0.23
CA GLY A 46 16.86 1.93 0.96
C GLY A 46 16.10 3.25 0.83
N ASP A 47 15.49 3.47 -0.32
CA ASP A 47 14.62 4.61 -0.67
C ASP A 47 13.13 4.39 -0.33
N GLY A 48 12.80 3.31 0.37
CA GLY A 48 11.42 2.97 0.72
C GLY A 48 10.69 2.16 -0.34
N SER A 49 9.36 2.14 -0.27
CA SER A 49 8.48 1.39 -1.19
C SER A 49 8.01 2.22 -2.40
N GLY A 50 8.61 3.36 -2.64
CA GLY A 50 8.13 4.37 -3.57
C GLY A 50 9.03 4.64 -4.77
N ALA A 51 9.57 3.61 -5.41
CA ALA A 51 10.40 3.74 -6.63
C ALA A 51 9.76 4.62 -7.75
N PHE A 52 8.47 4.88 -7.66
CA PHE A 52 7.72 5.74 -8.60
C PHE A 52 7.21 7.03 -7.94
N ALA A 53 7.58 7.32 -6.70
CA ALA A 53 7.26 8.60 -6.08
C ALA A 53 7.96 9.76 -6.80
N ALA A 54 7.44 10.95 -6.62
CA ALA A 54 8.08 12.16 -7.13
C ALA A 54 9.40 12.41 -6.36
N ASP A 55 10.27 13.22 -6.98
CA ASP A 55 11.53 13.57 -6.35
C ASP A 55 11.29 14.38 -5.07
N ARG A 56 11.83 13.88 -3.95
CA ARG A 56 11.70 14.53 -2.62
C ARG A 56 12.38 15.89 -2.50
N ALA A 57 13.24 16.24 -3.45
CA ALA A 57 13.85 17.58 -3.52
C ALA A 57 12.85 18.66 -3.95
N LEU A 58 11.74 18.26 -4.60
CA LEU A 58 10.66 19.14 -5.00
C LEU A 58 9.67 19.35 -3.84
N ASP A 59 9.06 20.53 -3.78
CA ASP A 59 7.92 20.77 -2.90
C ASP A 59 6.66 20.01 -3.38
N ILE A 60 5.62 19.90 -2.54
CA ILE A 60 4.43 19.12 -2.85
C ILE A 60 3.70 19.60 -4.11
N PRO A 61 3.48 20.89 -4.34
CA PRO A 61 2.93 21.39 -5.60
C PRO A 61 3.73 20.95 -6.82
N GLN A 62 5.05 21.09 -6.79
CA GLN A 62 5.95 20.68 -7.88
C GLN A 62 5.91 19.16 -8.10
N GLN A 63 5.88 18.38 -7.02
CA GLN A 63 5.72 16.92 -7.10
C GLN A 63 4.41 16.53 -7.78
N ILE A 64 3.31 17.20 -7.46
CA ILE A 64 1.99 16.96 -8.05
C ILE A 64 2.06 17.21 -9.56
N GLU A 65 2.60 18.35 -10.00
CA GLU A 65 2.70 18.67 -11.43
C GLU A 65 3.61 17.67 -12.17
N ALA A 66 4.76 17.33 -11.62
CA ALA A 66 5.65 16.32 -12.19
C ALA A 66 4.99 14.95 -12.29
N ALA A 67 4.19 14.55 -11.29
CA ALA A 67 3.46 13.30 -11.30
C ALA A 67 2.29 13.31 -12.30
N LYS A 68 1.58 14.44 -12.48
CA LYS A 68 0.53 14.61 -13.51
C LYS A 68 1.09 14.39 -14.92
N VAL A 69 2.25 14.96 -15.22
CA VAL A 69 2.94 14.78 -16.52
C VAL A 69 3.16 13.30 -16.81
N ARG A 70 3.61 12.52 -15.80
CA ARG A 70 3.86 11.07 -15.96
C ARG A 70 2.61 10.25 -16.29
N VAL A 71 1.44 10.71 -15.88
CA VAL A 71 0.16 9.99 -16.09
C VAL A 71 -0.71 10.65 -17.17
N ALA A 72 -0.31 11.77 -17.75
CA ALA A 72 -1.10 12.56 -18.69
C ALA A 72 -1.62 11.74 -19.88
N GLY A 73 -0.77 10.92 -20.50
CA GLY A 73 -1.16 10.05 -21.62
C GLY A 73 -2.20 8.96 -21.27
N LYS A 74 -2.49 8.75 -19.98
CA LYS A 74 -3.43 7.73 -19.49
C LYS A 74 -4.69 8.34 -18.87
N ASN A 75 -4.66 9.62 -18.51
CA ASN A 75 -5.72 10.25 -17.70
C ASN A 75 -6.74 11.04 -18.50
N GLY A 76 -6.41 11.54 -19.68
CA GLY A 76 -7.37 12.24 -20.54
C GLY A 76 -8.12 13.42 -19.86
N GLY A 77 -7.49 14.13 -18.92
CA GLY A 77 -8.12 15.23 -18.16
C GLY A 77 -8.93 14.81 -16.93
N GLY A 78 -8.69 13.60 -16.38
CA GLY A 78 -9.33 13.12 -15.16
C GLY A 78 -8.81 13.76 -13.88
N LYS A 79 -9.34 13.30 -12.74
CA LYS A 79 -9.00 13.75 -11.39
C LYS A 79 -7.88 12.90 -10.78
N TYR A 80 -7.35 13.34 -9.63
CA TYR A 80 -6.20 12.71 -8.99
C TYR A 80 -6.44 12.46 -7.49
N ILE A 81 -5.69 11.49 -6.96
CA ILE A 81 -5.52 11.26 -5.53
C ILE A 81 -4.08 11.56 -5.19
N ALA A 82 -3.84 12.47 -4.25
CA ALA A 82 -2.52 12.68 -3.68
C ALA A 82 -2.17 11.48 -2.79
N TYR A 83 -1.12 10.74 -3.12
CA TYR A 83 -0.77 9.50 -2.44
C TYR A 83 0.63 9.57 -1.84
N PHE A 84 0.72 9.74 -0.53
CA PHE A 84 1.96 9.63 0.22
C PHE A 84 2.29 8.16 0.44
N GLN A 85 3.24 7.66 -0.34
CA GLN A 85 3.54 6.22 -0.41
C GLN A 85 4.79 5.83 0.37
N ASN A 86 5.86 6.63 0.30
CA ASN A 86 7.17 6.26 0.84
C ASN A 86 7.19 6.24 2.36
N PHE A 87 7.79 5.20 2.95
CA PHE A 87 8.02 5.06 4.39
C PHE A 87 6.72 5.12 5.23
N THR A 88 6.75 5.85 6.35
CA THR A 88 5.65 5.94 7.32
C THR A 88 5.21 7.39 7.42
N ASN A 89 4.18 7.76 6.66
CA ASN A 89 3.81 9.16 6.45
C ASN A 89 3.09 9.82 7.64
N THR A 90 2.88 9.09 8.72
CA THR A 90 2.37 9.60 9.99
C THR A 90 3.42 9.52 11.11
N TYR A 91 4.69 9.32 10.76
CA TYR A 91 5.80 9.26 11.69
C TYR A 91 6.69 10.49 11.54
N GLY A 92 6.48 11.48 12.41
CA GLY A 92 7.21 12.74 12.41
C GLY A 92 6.41 13.88 13.05
N SER A 93 6.76 15.13 12.72
CA SER A 93 6.10 16.32 13.25
C SER A 93 4.67 16.47 12.72
N LEU A 94 3.72 16.69 13.62
CA LEU A 94 2.32 16.94 13.27
C LEU A 94 2.17 18.18 12.37
N ALA A 95 2.89 19.27 12.69
CA ALA A 95 2.86 20.50 11.90
C ALA A 95 3.35 20.27 10.46
N ARG A 96 4.38 19.44 10.27
CA ARG A 96 4.85 19.05 8.93
C ARG A 96 3.81 18.23 8.18
N MET A 97 3.16 17.26 8.84
CA MET A 97 2.08 16.47 8.23
C MET A 97 0.95 17.38 7.77
N GLU A 98 0.48 18.27 8.64
CA GLU A 98 -0.57 19.24 8.33
C GLU A 98 -0.20 20.10 7.11
N GLN A 99 0.99 20.68 7.10
CA GLN A 99 1.48 21.48 5.98
C GLN A 99 1.48 20.69 4.66
N LEU A 100 2.11 19.52 4.63
CA LEU A 100 2.25 18.73 3.40
C LEU A 100 0.90 18.20 2.90
N PHE A 101 0.03 17.71 3.80
CA PHE A 101 -1.26 17.16 3.42
C PHE A 101 -2.23 18.25 2.95
N THR A 102 -2.22 19.42 3.58
CA THR A 102 -2.99 20.58 3.11
C THR A 102 -2.53 21.05 1.73
N GLN A 103 -1.23 21.15 1.51
CA GLN A 103 -0.68 21.48 0.19
C GLN A 103 -1.08 20.45 -0.87
N ALA A 104 -1.10 19.17 -0.53
CA ALA A 104 -1.48 18.11 -1.44
C ALA A 104 -2.98 18.11 -1.79
N LEU A 105 -3.82 18.58 -0.89
CA LEU A 105 -5.27 18.70 -1.10
C LEU A 105 -5.68 20.03 -1.79
N ALA A 106 -4.80 21.03 -1.84
CA ALA A 106 -5.12 22.36 -2.38
C ALA A 106 -5.57 22.38 -3.86
N PRO A 107 -4.98 21.60 -4.81
CA PRO A 107 -5.43 21.64 -6.20
C PRO A 107 -6.87 21.10 -6.34
N GLU A 108 -7.69 21.77 -7.16
CA GLU A 108 -9.10 21.38 -7.39
C GLU A 108 -9.25 19.98 -8.02
N ASP A 109 -8.32 19.62 -8.89
CA ASP A 109 -8.31 18.32 -9.57
C ASP A 109 -7.78 17.18 -8.70
N VAL A 110 -7.25 17.46 -7.51
CA VAL A 110 -6.97 16.47 -6.47
C VAL A 110 -8.22 16.28 -5.62
N VAL A 111 -8.85 15.12 -5.73
CA VAL A 111 -10.17 14.83 -5.13
C VAL A 111 -10.11 14.02 -3.85
N ALA A 112 -8.95 13.48 -3.48
CA ALA A 112 -8.74 12.73 -2.25
C ALA A 112 -7.27 12.70 -1.85
N LEU A 113 -7.03 12.42 -0.57
CA LEU A 113 -5.71 12.14 0.00
C LEU A 113 -5.62 10.65 0.37
N SER A 114 -4.51 10.00 0.07
CA SER A 114 -4.21 8.63 0.50
C SER A 114 -2.87 8.64 1.23
N VAL A 115 -2.84 8.13 2.47
CA VAL A 115 -1.67 8.17 3.36
C VAL A 115 -1.27 6.75 3.75
N ALA A 116 -0.14 6.27 3.21
CA ALA A 116 0.42 4.98 3.61
C ALA A 116 1.20 5.11 4.92
N THR A 117 0.89 4.23 5.87
CA THR A 117 1.52 4.27 7.18
C THR A 117 1.51 2.91 7.89
N ARG A 118 2.13 2.89 9.06
CA ARG A 118 2.15 1.78 10.00
C ARG A 118 1.06 1.95 11.05
N PRO A 119 0.42 0.85 11.50
CA PRO A 119 -0.60 0.90 12.57
C PRO A 119 -0.10 1.47 13.90
N ASP A 120 1.17 1.26 14.24
CA ASP A 120 1.82 1.75 15.47
C ASP A 120 2.27 3.22 15.41
N CYS A 121 2.05 3.90 14.27
CA CYS A 121 2.41 5.30 14.07
C CYS A 121 1.18 6.22 13.91
N LEU A 122 0.13 5.97 14.68
CA LEU A 122 -1.14 6.70 14.63
C LEU A 122 -1.54 7.25 16.02
N PRO A 123 -0.79 8.22 16.59
CA PRO A 123 -1.23 8.90 17.81
C PRO A 123 -2.55 9.67 17.58
N ASP A 124 -3.31 9.95 18.64
CA ASP A 124 -4.63 10.59 18.55
C ASP A 124 -4.59 11.94 17.83
N ALA A 125 -3.54 12.73 18.02
CA ALA A 125 -3.36 13.99 17.32
C ALA A 125 -3.27 13.83 15.79
N VAL A 126 -2.64 12.75 15.31
CA VAL A 126 -2.56 12.45 13.87
C VAL A 126 -3.92 12.01 13.35
N ILE A 127 -4.63 11.15 14.07
CA ILE A 127 -6.00 10.75 13.69
C ILE A 127 -6.92 11.97 13.63
N ALA A 128 -6.85 12.88 14.61
CA ALA A 128 -7.62 14.12 14.61
C ALA A 128 -7.27 15.03 13.40
N LEU A 129 -5.99 15.14 13.04
CA LEU A 129 -5.58 15.86 11.83
C LEU A 129 -6.22 15.24 10.57
N LEU A 130 -6.08 13.92 10.39
CA LEU A 130 -6.64 13.23 9.23
C LEU A 130 -8.19 13.34 9.19
N GLN A 131 -8.85 13.24 10.33
CA GLN A 131 -10.30 13.44 10.47
C GLN A 131 -10.72 14.85 10.04
N ARG A 132 -10.00 15.88 10.46
CA ARG A 132 -10.27 17.27 10.05
C ARG A 132 -10.10 17.43 8.53
N LEU A 133 -9.01 16.92 7.95
CA LEU A 133 -8.79 16.98 6.49
C LEU A 133 -9.87 16.21 5.72
N ASN A 134 -10.40 15.13 6.31
CA ASN A 134 -11.47 14.33 5.70
C ASN A 134 -12.81 15.09 5.58
N THR A 135 -12.99 16.21 6.32
CA THR A 135 -14.17 17.08 6.14
C THR A 135 -14.08 17.94 4.89
N GLU A 136 -12.89 18.16 4.35
CA GLU A 136 -12.64 18.95 3.14
C GLU A 136 -12.68 18.08 1.89
N LYS A 137 -11.88 17.01 1.87
CA LYS A 137 -11.82 16.00 0.80
C LYS A 137 -11.57 14.62 1.41
N PRO A 138 -12.09 13.52 0.83
CA PRO A 138 -11.90 12.17 1.35
C PRO A 138 -10.44 11.84 1.66
N VAL A 139 -10.21 11.28 2.86
CA VAL A 139 -8.89 10.83 3.31
C VAL A 139 -8.92 9.32 3.53
N TRP A 140 -8.01 8.62 2.88
CA TRP A 140 -7.81 7.18 3.03
C TRP A 140 -6.50 6.90 3.76
N VAL A 141 -6.55 5.99 4.73
CA VAL A 141 -5.36 5.53 5.44
C VAL A 141 -5.02 4.12 4.96
N GLU A 142 -3.84 3.99 4.34
CA GLU A 142 -3.34 2.71 3.84
C GLU A 142 -2.43 2.06 4.89
N LEU A 143 -2.92 1.02 5.57
CA LEU A 143 -2.21 0.34 6.65
C LEU A 143 -1.39 -0.84 6.16
N GLY A 144 -0.11 -0.86 6.46
CA GLY A 144 0.79 -1.96 6.16
C GLY A 144 0.68 -3.10 7.16
N LEU A 145 -0.26 -4.04 7.00
CA LEU A 145 -0.36 -5.26 7.81
C LEU A 145 0.58 -6.37 7.31
N GLN A 146 0.59 -6.58 6.02
CA GLN A 146 1.33 -7.57 5.23
C GLN A 146 0.88 -9.01 5.47
N THR A 147 0.76 -9.45 6.72
CA THR A 147 0.32 -10.78 7.15
C THR A 147 -0.20 -10.76 8.58
N ILE A 148 -1.05 -11.71 8.96
CA ILE A 148 -1.47 -11.93 10.36
C ILE A 148 -0.58 -12.95 11.09
N HIS A 149 0.26 -13.71 10.38
CA HIS A 149 1.05 -14.80 10.94
C HIS A 149 2.28 -14.27 11.69
N PRO A 150 2.44 -14.56 13.00
CA PRO A 150 3.52 -13.98 13.82
C PRO A 150 4.92 -14.35 13.31
N GLN A 151 5.10 -15.57 12.80
CA GLN A 151 6.39 -16.02 12.27
C GLN A 151 6.81 -15.22 11.03
N SER A 152 5.89 -15.06 10.07
CA SER A 152 6.13 -14.24 8.88
C SER A 152 6.32 -12.78 9.25
N ALA A 153 5.53 -12.24 10.19
CA ALA A 153 5.66 -10.88 10.70
C ALA A 153 7.04 -10.61 11.33
N ALA A 154 7.56 -11.58 12.09
CA ALA A 154 8.90 -11.53 12.65
C ALA A 154 9.98 -11.61 11.55
N TYR A 155 9.84 -12.55 10.60
CA TYR A 155 10.77 -12.70 9.48
C TYR A 155 10.88 -11.42 8.64
N ILE A 156 9.75 -10.79 8.32
CA ILE A 156 9.74 -9.53 7.57
C ILE A 156 10.11 -8.30 8.42
N ARG A 157 10.37 -8.47 9.71
CA ARG A 157 10.71 -7.39 10.67
C ARG A 157 9.62 -6.33 10.73
N ARG A 158 8.35 -6.75 10.78
CA ARG A 158 7.22 -5.81 10.84
C ARG A 158 7.30 -4.88 12.05
N GLY A 159 7.71 -5.41 13.24
CA GLY A 159 8.04 -4.64 14.43
C GLY A 159 6.83 -4.18 15.26
N TYR A 160 5.64 -4.73 15.03
CA TYR A 160 4.45 -4.57 15.87
C TYR A 160 3.57 -5.82 15.81
N ASP A 161 2.77 -6.03 16.85
CA ASP A 161 1.89 -7.18 16.99
C ASP A 161 0.50 -6.93 16.41
N LEU A 162 -0.24 -8.01 16.09
CA LEU A 162 -1.55 -7.94 15.45
C LEU A 162 -2.58 -7.08 16.21
N PRO A 163 -2.68 -7.10 17.57
CA PRO A 163 -3.60 -6.23 18.30
C PRO A 163 -3.39 -4.72 18.06
N VAL A 164 -2.16 -4.30 17.70
CA VAL A 164 -1.87 -2.90 17.35
C VAL A 164 -2.60 -2.52 16.04
N PHE A 165 -2.60 -3.43 15.07
CA PHE A 165 -3.36 -3.26 13.83
C PHE A 165 -4.86 -3.16 14.11
N ASP A 166 -5.42 -4.08 14.92
CA ASP A 166 -6.84 -4.07 15.25
C ASP A 166 -7.26 -2.78 15.96
N GLY A 167 -6.42 -2.31 16.88
CA GLY A 167 -6.61 -1.03 17.57
C GLY A 167 -6.59 0.16 16.60
N ALA A 168 -5.67 0.16 15.66
CA ALA A 168 -5.55 1.22 14.64
C ALA A 168 -6.80 1.26 13.73
N VAL A 169 -7.23 0.11 13.22
CA VAL A 169 -8.44 0.03 12.38
C VAL A 169 -9.66 0.57 13.13
N ARG A 170 -9.90 0.11 14.37
CA ARG A 170 -11.03 0.59 15.18
C ARG A 170 -11.01 2.09 15.39
N ARG A 171 -9.84 2.67 15.74
CA ARG A 171 -9.70 4.12 15.99
C ARG A 171 -9.91 4.95 14.73
N LEU A 172 -9.34 4.52 13.60
CA LEU A 172 -9.53 5.18 12.30
C LEU A 172 -10.99 5.13 11.88
N ARG A 173 -11.66 3.98 12.03
CA ARG A 173 -13.08 3.82 11.71
C ARG A 173 -13.97 4.67 12.60
N ALA A 174 -13.69 4.74 13.91
CA ALA A 174 -14.40 5.60 14.84
C ALA A 174 -14.25 7.09 14.49
N ALA A 175 -13.13 7.49 13.88
CA ALA A 175 -12.89 8.84 13.36
C ALA A 175 -13.54 9.08 11.96
N GLY A 176 -14.28 8.12 11.40
CA GLY A 176 -14.91 8.24 10.08
C GLY A 176 -13.94 8.16 8.89
N LEU A 177 -12.73 7.67 9.13
CA LEU A 177 -11.70 7.50 8.09
C LEU A 177 -11.83 6.16 7.37
N GLU A 178 -11.60 6.14 6.07
CA GLU A 178 -11.53 4.92 5.29
C GLU A 178 -10.16 4.26 5.42
N VAL A 179 -10.18 2.93 5.64
CA VAL A 179 -8.98 2.12 5.85
C VAL A 179 -8.79 1.16 4.70
N ILE A 180 -7.62 1.20 4.07
CA ILE A 180 -7.18 0.24 3.06
C ILE A 180 -6.01 -0.55 3.64
N VAL A 181 -6.09 -1.87 3.62
CA VAL A 181 -5.05 -2.72 4.22
C VAL A 181 -4.16 -3.33 3.15
N HIS A 182 -2.86 -3.22 3.35
CA HIS A 182 -1.87 -3.86 2.49
C HIS A 182 -1.58 -5.28 2.97
N GLN A 183 -1.68 -6.24 2.08
CA GLN A 183 -1.24 -7.61 2.26
C GLN A 183 -0.21 -7.96 1.20
N ILE A 184 0.86 -8.66 1.58
CA ILE A 184 1.84 -9.24 0.66
C ILE A 184 1.55 -10.72 0.49
N LEU A 185 1.47 -11.19 -0.75
CA LEU A 185 1.34 -12.58 -1.14
C LEU A 185 2.71 -13.15 -1.52
N GLY A 186 2.98 -14.40 -1.11
CA GLY A 186 4.25 -15.08 -1.38
C GLY A 186 5.34 -14.75 -0.36
N LEU A 187 4.98 -14.36 0.87
CA LEU A 187 5.97 -14.23 1.94
C LEU A 187 6.63 -15.59 2.22
N PRO A 188 7.97 -15.64 2.41
CA PRO A 188 8.68 -16.89 2.66
C PRO A 188 8.08 -17.71 3.80
N GLY A 189 7.79 -18.98 3.52
CA GLY A 189 7.22 -19.92 4.48
C GLY A 189 5.70 -19.84 4.65
N GLU A 190 4.99 -18.92 4.00
CA GLU A 190 3.54 -18.89 4.01
C GLU A 190 2.94 -19.81 2.95
N THR A 191 1.98 -20.64 3.39
CA THR A 191 1.15 -21.47 2.49
C THR A 191 0.00 -20.63 1.89
N ASP A 192 -0.62 -21.13 0.82
CA ASP A 192 -1.80 -20.54 0.21
C ASP A 192 -2.93 -20.33 1.23
N ALA A 193 -3.18 -21.33 2.05
CA ALA A 193 -4.19 -21.27 3.11
C ALA A 193 -3.91 -20.13 4.11
N GLN A 194 -2.66 -19.88 4.46
CA GLN A 194 -2.26 -18.79 5.34
C GLN A 194 -2.45 -17.43 4.67
N MET A 195 -2.09 -17.30 3.40
CA MET A 195 -2.33 -16.06 2.63
C MET A 195 -3.84 -15.75 2.51
N VAL A 196 -4.66 -16.78 2.25
CA VAL A 196 -6.12 -16.67 2.24
C VAL A 196 -6.67 -16.30 3.63
N GLN A 197 -6.14 -16.89 4.70
CA GLN A 197 -6.54 -16.57 6.08
C GLN A 197 -6.27 -15.09 6.41
N THR A 198 -5.14 -14.55 5.99
CA THR A 198 -4.83 -13.12 6.15
C THR A 198 -5.84 -12.24 5.41
N ALA A 199 -6.17 -12.58 4.15
CA ALA A 199 -7.17 -11.83 3.39
C ALA A 199 -8.57 -11.88 4.05
N ARG A 200 -8.96 -13.04 4.56
CA ARG A 200 -10.23 -13.22 5.29
C ARG A 200 -10.27 -12.39 6.58
N TYR A 201 -9.19 -12.39 7.33
CA TYR A 201 -9.05 -11.57 8.52
C TYR A 201 -9.20 -10.08 8.23
N ILE A 202 -8.55 -9.59 7.18
CA ILE A 202 -8.71 -8.19 6.73
C ILE A 202 -10.18 -7.92 6.39
N GLY A 203 -10.83 -8.86 5.71
CA GLY A 203 -12.25 -8.79 5.40
C GLY A 203 -13.15 -8.59 6.61
N GLN A 204 -12.79 -9.16 7.75
CA GLN A 204 -13.55 -9.09 9.00
C GLN A 204 -13.15 -7.91 9.89
N SER A 205 -12.05 -7.22 9.59
CA SER A 205 -11.48 -6.18 10.44
C SER A 205 -12.27 -4.87 10.46
N GLY A 206 -13.21 -4.68 9.52
CA GLY A 206 -13.92 -3.40 9.31
C GLY A 206 -13.21 -2.44 8.35
N ALA A 207 -12.10 -2.84 7.73
CA ALA A 207 -11.45 -2.06 6.66
C ALA A 207 -12.33 -2.01 5.39
N GLN A 208 -12.25 -0.93 4.61
CA GLN A 208 -13.06 -0.73 3.39
C GLN A 208 -12.40 -1.30 2.14
N GLY A 209 -11.12 -1.63 2.21
CA GLY A 209 -10.43 -2.20 1.07
C GLY A 209 -9.18 -2.96 1.43
N ILE A 210 -8.72 -3.75 0.48
CA ILE A 210 -7.46 -4.48 0.55
C ILE A 210 -6.63 -4.16 -0.68
N LYS A 211 -5.33 -3.99 -0.48
CA LYS A 211 -4.35 -3.87 -1.54
C LYS A 211 -3.42 -5.08 -1.49
N LEU A 212 -3.63 -5.99 -2.43
CA LEU A 212 -2.81 -7.18 -2.56
C LEU A 212 -1.54 -6.87 -3.34
N HIS A 213 -0.40 -7.20 -2.78
CA HIS A 213 0.91 -7.07 -3.39
C HIS A 213 1.51 -8.46 -3.61
N LEU A 214 2.06 -8.72 -4.79
CA LEU A 214 3.00 -9.81 -4.95
C LEU A 214 4.32 -9.43 -4.28
N LEU A 215 4.95 -10.36 -3.59
CA LEU A 215 6.28 -10.15 -3.03
C LEU A 215 7.29 -9.85 -4.15
N HIS A 216 7.94 -8.70 -4.07
CA HIS A 216 9.03 -8.32 -4.96
C HIS A 216 10.37 -8.43 -4.24
N VAL A 217 11.29 -9.18 -4.85
CA VAL A 217 12.67 -9.28 -4.38
C VAL A 217 13.48 -8.14 -5.00
N LEU A 218 13.68 -7.07 -4.23
CA LEU A 218 14.39 -5.87 -4.69
C LEU A 218 15.88 -5.97 -4.40
N ARG A 219 16.72 -5.55 -5.33
CA ARG A 219 18.17 -5.50 -5.15
C ARG A 219 18.56 -4.65 -3.94
N GLY A 220 19.62 -5.06 -3.24
CA GLY A 220 20.12 -4.33 -2.06
C GLY A 220 19.28 -4.52 -0.79
N THR A 221 18.27 -5.38 -0.80
CA THR A 221 17.49 -5.76 0.38
C THR A 221 18.04 -7.05 1.00
N ASP A 222 17.78 -7.25 2.30
CA ASP A 222 18.13 -8.50 2.97
C ASP A 222 17.34 -9.68 2.40
N LEU A 223 16.12 -9.43 1.93
CA LEU A 223 15.29 -10.44 1.23
C LEU A 223 15.98 -10.91 -0.05
N ALA A 224 16.67 -10.03 -0.79
CA ALA A 224 17.42 -10.41 -1.97
C ALA A 224 18.61 -11.31 -1.63
N ALA A 225 19.27 -11.09 -0.49
CA ALA A 225 20.34 -11.97 -0.02
C ALA A 225 19.80 -13.35 0.36
N ASP A 226 18.64 -13.41 1.03
CA ASP A 226 17.99 -14.69 1.37
C ASP A 226 17.53 -15.45 0.13
N TYR A 227 16.99 -14.75 -0.87
CA TYR A 227 16.62 -15.34 -2.14
C TYR A 227 17.83 -15.89 -2.91
N ALA A 228 18.93 -15.12 -2.99
CA ALA A 228 20.17 -15.57 -3.63
C ALA A 228 20.80 -16.78 -2.92
N ALA A 229 20.58 -16.92 -1.62
CA ALA A 229 20.98 -18.07 -0.83
C ALA A 229 20.03 -19.29 -0.97
N GLY A 230 18.99 -19.21 -1.80
CA GLY A 230 18.03 -20.30 -2.03
C GLY A 230 17.13 -20.61 -0.84
N LYS A 231 16.90 -19.66 0.08
CA LYS A 231 16.09 -19.89 1.28
C LYS A 231 14.60 -19.97 1.01
N PHE A 232 14.13 -19.46 -0.11
CA PHE A 232 12.72 -19.49 -0.53
C PHE A 232 12.61 -19.32 -2.04
N GLU A 233 11.45 -19.69 -2.57
CA GLU A 233 11.07 -19.45 -3.96
C GLU A 233 10.00 -18.34 -4.02
N VAL A 234 9.93 -17.61 -5.13
CA VAL A 234 8.88 -16.64 -5.41
C VAL A 234 7.69 -17.32 -6.08
N LEU A 235 6.48 -16.80 -5.88
CA LEU A 235 5.31 -17.28 -6.60
C LEU A 235 5.46 -17.07 -8.10
N THR A 236 5.05 -18.08 -8.90
CA THR A 236 4.91 -17.90 -10.34
C THR A 236 3.74 -16.95 -10.64
N PRO A 237 3.72 -16.32 -11.83
CA PRO A 237 2.57 -15.49 -12.24
C PRO A 237 1.26 -16.27 -12.24
N GLU A 238 1.28 -17.53 -12.67
CA GLU A 238 0.12 -18.43 -12.71
C GLU A 238 -0.40 -18.70 -11.31
N HIS A 239 0.48 -19.12 -10.38
CA HIS A 239 0.11 -19.38 -8.99
C HIS A 239 -0.45 -18.11 -8.31
N TYR A 240 0.12 -16.93 -8.60
CA TYR A 240 -0.41 -15.68 -8.07
C TYR A 240 -1.83 -15.37 -8.59
N ILE A 241 -2.12 -15.69 -9.87
CA ILE A 241 -3.45 -15.53 -10.46
C ILE A 241 -4.44 -16.47 -9.77
N ASP A 242 -4.10 -17.74 -9.60
CA ASP A 242 -4.94 -18.74 -8.93
C ASP A 242 -5.30 -18.30 -7.50
N LEU A 243 -4.30 -17.82 -6.75
CA LEU A 243 -4.54 -17.26 -5.41
C LEU A 243 -5.48 -16.07 -5.40
N LEU A 244 -5.42 -15.22 -6.43
CA LEU A 244 -6.32 -14.07 -6.53
C LEU A 244 -7.74 -14.50 -6.84
N GLU A 245 -7.94 -15.51 -7.68
CA GLU A 245 -9.26 -16.05 -8.01
C GLU A 245 -9.91 -16.68 -6.78
N GLU A 246 -9.19 -17.50 -6.02
CA GLU A 246 -9.66 -18.09 -4.76
C GLU A 246 -10.02 -16.99 -3.72
N LYS A 247 -9.20 -15.93 -3.60
CA LYS A 247 -9.48 -14.80 -2.71
C LYS A 247 -10.67 -13.97 -3.14
N GLN A 248 -10.94 -13.87 -4.43
CA GLN A 248 -12.14 -13.21 -4.93
C GLN A 248 -13.42 -13.88 -4.44
N ILE A 249 -13.47 -15.20 -4.42
CA ILE A 249 -14.61 -15.96 -3.92
C ILE A 249 -14.84 -15.67 -2.43
N LEU A 250 -13.80 -15.66 -1.63
CA LEU A 250 -13.88 -15.39 -0.19
C LEU A 250 -14.35 -13.97 0.15
N PHE A 251 -13.95 -12.99 -0.65
CA PHE A 251 -14.41 -11.60 -0.45
C PHE A 251 -15.89 -11.41 -0.80
N MET A 252 -16.43 -12.18 -1.72
CA MET A 252 -17.85 -12.11 -2.09
C MET A 252 -18.76 -12.58 -0.98
N GLU A 253 -18.42 -13.66 -0.28
CA GLU A 253 -19.22 -14.16 0.83
C GLU A 253 -19.34 -13.14 1.97
N TYR A 254 -18.26 -12.36 2.22
CA TYR A 254 -18.25 -11.32 3.25
C TYR A 254 -18.84 -9.99 2.80
N ALA A 255 -18.68 -9.61 1.54
CA ALA A 255 -19.29 -8.38 1.00
C ALA A 255 -20.82 -8.40 1.06
N ASN A 256 -21.42 -9.55 0.88
CA ASN A 256 -22.87 -9.74 0.97
C ASN A 256 -23.42 -9.57 2.39
N SER A 257 -22.57 -9.73 3.42
CA SER A 257 -22.97 -9.57 4.82
C SER A 257 -22.71 -8.18 5.40
N ALA A 258 -21.85 -7.36 4.80
CA ALA A 258 -21.43 -6.04 5.31
C ALA A 258 -21.67 -4.85 4.36
N GLY A 259 -22.23 -5.08 3.18
CA GLY A 259 -22.79 -4.05 2.28
C GLY A 259 -21.84 -3.12 1.53
N GLU A 260 -20.56 -2.94 1.89
CA GLU A 260 -19.66 -2.03 1.17
C GLU A 260 -18.19 -2.44 1.28
N TRP A 261 -17.63 -3.06 0.20
CA TRP A 261 -16.21 -3.38 0.12
C TRP A 261 -15.55 -2.83 -1.14
N ILE A 262 -14.56 -1.96 -0.97
CA ILE A 262 -13.69 -1.47 -2.05
C ILE A 262 -12.46 -2.36 -2.13
N ARG A 263 -12.22 -2.95 -3.29
CA ARG A 263 -11.05 -3.80 -3.55
C ARG A 263 -10.07 -3.11 -4.47
N HIS A 264 -8.82 -3.07 -4.03
CA HIS A 264 -7.70 -2.61 -4.83
C HIS A 264 -6.99 -3.83 -5.44
N ILE A 265 -7.49 -4.34 -6.55
CA ILE A 265 -6.65 -5.16 -7.42
C ILE A 265 -6.11 -4.20 -8.48
N HIS A 266 -5.03 -3.51 -8.16
CA HIS A 266 -4.44 -2.57 -9.09
C HIS A 266 -3.45 -3.29 -10.00
N ALA A 267 -3.78 -3.35 -11.29
CA ALA A 267 -2.84 -3.56 -12.40
C ALA A 267 -2.33 -4.97 -12.67
N LEU A 268 -2.96 -6.04 -12.22
CA LEU A 268 -2.56 -7.40 -12.59
C LEU A 268 -2.54 -7.63 -14.09
N GLN A 269 -3.59 -7.24 -14.81
CA GLN A 269 -3.63 -7.40 -16.28
C GLN A 269 -2.56 -6.56 -17.01
N LYS A 270 -2.17 -5.39 -16.46
CA LYS A 270 -1.13 -4.55 -17.06
C LYS A 270 0.29 -4.91 -16.59
N MET A 271 0.44 -5.49 -15.40
CA MET A 271 1.73 -5.90 -14.88
C MET A 271 2.21 -7.20 -15.53
N ILE A 272 1.32 -8.16 -15.78
CA ILE A 272 1.63 -9.39 -16.52
C ILE A 272 2.08 -9.07 -17.95
N LEU A 273 1.46 -8.09 -18.63
CA LEU A 273 1.88 -7.63 -19.95
C LEU A 273 3.18 -6.80 -19.93
N LYS A 274 3.56 -6.20 -18.80
CA LYS A 274 4.82 -5.45 -18.63
C LYS A 274 5.95 -6.27 -18.03
N LEU A 275 5.70 -7.37 -17.33
CA LEU A 275 6.74 -8.27 -16.81
C LEU A 275 7.56 -8.93 -17.93
N ASN A 276 7.05 -8.97 -19.15
CA ASN A 276 7.83 -9.35 -20.33
C ASN A 276 8.91 -8.33 -20.75
N SER A 277 8.96 -7.14 -20.14
CA SER A 277 9.96 -6.11 -20.44
C SER A 277 10.91 -5.76 -19.28
N TRP A 278 10.74 -6.35 -18.09
CA TRP A 278 11.65 -6.19 -16.97
C TRP A 278 12.35 -7.52 -16.71
N SER A 279 13.66 -7.53 -16.89
CA SER A 279 14.53 -8.67 -16.66
C SER A 279 14.35 -9.23 -15.24
N VAL A 280 13.45 -10.21 -15.13
CA VAL A 280 13.46 -11.17 -14.05
C VAL A 280 14.80 -11.90 -14.16
N PHE A 281 15.60 -11.89 -13.11
CA PHE A 281 16.81 -12.68 -13.02
C PHE A 281 16.45 -14.16 -13.23
N ARG A 282 16.64 -14.70 -14.44
CA ARG A 282 16.83 -16.14 -14.60
C ARG A 282 18.20 -16.44 -14.03
N ALA A 283 18.24 -17.18 -12.95
CA ALA A 283 19.44 -17.90 -12.55
C ALA A 283 19.84 -18.80 -13.72
N GLY A 284 20.94 -18.49 -14.39
CA GLY A 284 21.49 -19.31 -15.47
C GLY A 284 21.92 -18.51 -16.67
N SER A 285 22.86 -17.59 -16.50
CA SER A 285 23.87 -17.28 -17.53
C SER A 285 25.08 -16.67 -16.82
N SER A 286 26.17 -17.41 -16.94
CA SER A 286 27.54 -17.05 -16.60
C SER A 286 27.87 -15.62 -17.00
N LEU A 287 28.47 -14.90 -16.04
CA LEU A 287 29.19 -13.65 -16.28
C LEU A 287 30.48 -13.95 -17.06
N PRO A 288 30.91 -13.07 -17.96
CA PRO A 288 32.33 -12.85 -18.15
C PRO A 288 32.87 -11.88 -17.09
#